data_56d64209db9195c47e1bf4b3b1df84ee
#
_entry.id   56d64209db9195c47e1bf4b3b1df84ee
#
_cell.length_a   1.000
_cell.length_b   1.000
_cell.length_c   1.000
_cell.angle_alpha   90.00
_cell.angle_beta   90.00
_cell.angle_gamma   90.00
#
_symmetry.space_group_name_H-M   'P 1'
#
loop_
_entity.id
_entity.type
_entity.pdbx_description
1 polymer ?
#
loop_
_entity_poly.entity_id
_entity_poly.type
_entity_poly.pdbx_seq_one_letter_code
_entity_poly.pdbx_strand_id
1 'polypeptide(L)'
;MKKRLLVLGIASILGANIAVTSAVWAEDKVEITNVSYDPTRELYEQYNKVFAEHWKEETGQEVEVTQSHGGSGKQALEVANGLEADVVTLALEYDVNAVEDAGLIEDGWIDEFPNDSSPYTSTIVFLVRKGNPKGIKNWDDLIKEDVGVITPNPKTSGGARWNYLAAWAYADKQFNGDEDKIKDFIKKLYANVLVLDSGARGATTSFVENGQGDVLIAWENEAYLSVQDYPDDYEIVTPSISILAQPSVAVVDSVVDKKGTRDVATEYLNYLYSDEEQRIAGDNYYRPSNEDILKEYADTFDLDVNLVTIDDFGGWDKAQETHFADGGVFDQIYEE
;
A
#
# COMPACT_ATOMS: atom_id res chain seq x y z
N MET A 1 19.84 102.65 -20.02
CA MET A 1 19.45 101.50 -20.85
C MET A 1 19.93 100.18 -20.20
N LYS A 2 19.10 99.49 -19.50
CA LYS A 2 19.39 98.10 -18.99
C LYS A 2 18.07 97.36 -19.08
N LYS A 3 18.04 96.40 -20.03
CA LYS A 3 16.94 95.44 -20.19
C LYS A 3 17.00 94.40 -19.08
N ARG A 4 15.92 94.24 -18.35
CA ARG A 4 15.77 93.12 -17.41
C ARG A 4 15.05 91.97 -18.15
N LEU A 5 15.70 90.85 -18.25
CA LEU A 5 15.10 89.56 -18.69
C LEU A 5 14.35 88.93 -17.53
N LEU A 6 13.12 88.61 -17.76
CA LEU A 6 12.28 87.87 -16.87
C LEU A 6 12.47 86.40 -17.25
N VAL A 7 12.94 85.58 -16.34
CA VAL A 7 13.05 84.11 -16.52
C VAL A 7 11.82 83.46 -15.87
N LEU A 8 10.95 82.87 -16.68
CA LEU A 8 9.88 82.03 -16.22
C LEU A 8 10.47 80.64 -15.92
N GLY A 9 10.41 80.17 -14.65
CA GLY A 9 10.74 78.81 -14.25
C GLY A 9 9.56 77.93 -14.57
N ILE A 10 9.78 76.95 -15.44
CA ILE A 10 8.87 75.84 -15.68
C ILE A 10 9.24 74.71 -14.67
N ALA A 11 8.35 74.46 -13.71
CA ALA A 11 8.47 73.34 -12.81
C ALA A 11 8.02 72.08 -13.56
N SER A 12 8.97 71.21 -13.93
CA SER A 12 8.71 69.86 -14.46
C SER A 12 8.41 68.92 -13.32
N ILE A 13 7.15 68.54 -13.18
CA ILE A 13 6.73 67.42 -12.29
C ILE A 13 7.12 66.12 -12.99
N LEU A 14 8.23 65.51 -12.54
CA LEU A 14 8.54 64.08 -12.86
C LEU A 14 7.57 63.21 -12.12
N GLY A 15 6.56 62.71 -12.78
CA GLY A 15 5.76 61.58 -12.31
C GLY A 15 6.60 60.31 -12.30
N ALA A 16 6.98 59.84 -11.14
CA ALA A 16 7.58 58.51 -10.97
C ALA A 16 6.47 57.47 -11.19
N ASN A 17 6.43 56.88 -12.38
CA ASN A 17 5.69 55.64 -12.59
C ASN A 17 6.42 54.52 -11.82
N ILE A 18 5.92 54.19 -10.63
CA ILE A 18 6.27 52.95 -9.97
C ILE A 18 5.57 51.86 -10.78
N ALA A 19 6.29 51.27 -11.71
CA ALA A 19 5.90 49.97 -12.30
C ALA A 19 5.98 48.93 -11.15
N VAL A 20 4.83 48.62 -10.58
CA VAL A 20 4.71 47.41 -9.78
C VAL A 20 4.86 46.24 -10.76
N THR A 21 6.08 45.77 -10.93
CA THR A 21 6.33 44.47 -11.53
C THR A 21 5.78 43.46 -10.51
N SER A 22 4.55 42.99 -10.71
CA SER A 22 4.13 41.71 -10.17
C SER A 22 5.15 40.70 -10.68
N ALA A 23 6.07 40.30 -9.81
CA ALA A 23 6.84 39.10 -10.05
C ALA A 23 5.81 37.99 -10.20
N VAL A 24 5.58 37.54 -11.41
CA VAL A 24 4.96 36.26 -11.67
C VAL A 24 6.02 35.26 -11.16
N TRP A 25 5.83 34.82 -9.91
CA TRP A 25 6.55 33.64 -9.43
C TRP A 25 6.15 32.57 -10.42
N ALA A 26 7.10 32.01 -11.14
CA ALA A 26 6.92 30.72 -11.76
C ALA A 26 6.52 29.80 -10.60
N GLU A 27 5.35 29.19 -10.68
CA GLU A 27 4.95 28.18 -9.71
C GLU A 27 6.05 27.14 -9.73
N ASP A 28 6.90 27.12 -8.69
CA ASP A 28 7.96 26.13 -8.57
C ASP A 28 7.25 24.80 -8.36
N LYS A 29 7.23 23.99 -9.41
CA LYS A 29 6.69 22.62 -9.37
C LYS A 29 7.61 21.77 -8.51
N VAL A 30 7.05 21.11 -7.51
CA VAL A 30 7.76 20.14 -6.70
C VAL A 30 7.48 18.73 -7.23
N GLU A 31 8.49 17.86 -7.16
CA GLU A 31 8.38 16.46 -7.57
C GLU A 31 8.73 15.56 -6.40
N ILE A 32 7.82 14.64 -6.07
CA ILE A 32 8.04 13.60 -5.06
C ILE A 32 7.87 12.21 -5.68
N THR A 33 8.53 11.22 -5.08
CA THR A 33 8.43 9.82 -5.48
C THR A 33 7.81 9.02 -4.36
N ASN A 34 6.70 8.32 -4.63
CA ASN A 34 6.12 7.31 -3.76
C ASN A 34 6.50 5.92 -4.26
N VAL A 35 7.15 5.14 -3.41
CA VAL A 35 7.48 3.73 -3.66
C VAL A 35 6.50 2.86 -2.90
N SER A 36 5.70 2.09 -3.65
CA SER A 36 4.55 1.36 -3.12
C SER A 36 4.54 -0.12 -3.53
N TYR A 37 3.63 -0.89 -2.97
CA TYR A 37 3.42 -2.28 -3.33
C TYR A 37 2.31 -2.45 -4.39
N ASP A 38 2.30 -3.60 -5.08
CA ASP A 38 1.51 -3.82 -6.28
C ASP A 38 0.00 -3.51 -6.16
N PRO A 39 -0.74 -3.95 -5.12
CA PRO A 39 -2.19 -3.77 -5.03
C PRO A 39 -2.67 -2.32 -4.97
N THR A 40 -1.81 -1.34 -4.70
CA THR A 40 -2.20 0.07 -4.52
C THR A 40 -2.21 0.91 -5.80
N ARG A 41 -1.99 0.33 -6.98
CA ARG A 41 -1.86 1.08 -8.24
C ARG A 41 -3.05 1.98 -8.51
N GLU A 42 -4.24 1.42 -8.45
CA GLU A 42 -5.49 2.10 -8.75
C GLU A 42 -5.80 3.17 -7.68
N LEU A 43 -5.56 2.85 -6.41
CA LEU A 43 -5.67 3.80 -5.31
C LEU A 43 -4.81 5.04 -5.53
N TYR A 44 -3.51 4.86 -5.72
CA TYR A 44 -2.59 6.00 -5.88
C TYR A 44 -2.74 6.72 -7.22
N GLU A 45 -3.28 6.10 -8.25
CA GLU A 45 -3.64 6.79 -9.48
C GLU A 45 -4.76 7.84 -9.24
N GLN A 46 -5.72 7.53 -8.38
CA GLN A 46 -6.79 8.46 -8.00
C GLN A 46 -6.29 9.46 -6.96
N TYR A 47 -5.66 8.97 -5.89
CA TYR A 47 -5.12 9.75 -4.79
C TYR A 47 -4.22 10.90 -5.26
N ASN A 48 -3.24 10.61 -6.13
CA ASN A 48 -2.27 11.61 -6.58
C ASN A 48 -2.92 12.81 -7.29
N LYS A 49 -4.06 12.60 -7.96
CA LYS A 49 -4.80 13.69 -8.61
C LYS A 49 -5.43 14.61 -7.58
N VAL A 50 -6.08 14.04 -6.57
CA VAL A 50 -6.75 14.81 -5.51
C VAL A 50 -5.73 15.48 -4.61
N PHE A 51 -4.66 14.78 -4.24
CA PHE A 51 -3.57 15.38 -3.49
C PHE A 51 -2.92 16.55 -4.20
N ALA A 52 -2.70 16.45 -5.52
CA ALA A 52 -2.13 17.57 -6.29
C ALA A 52 -3.04 18.82 -6.29
N GLU A 53 -4.35 18.64 -6.31
CA GLU A 53 -5.33 19.71 -6.18
C GLU A 53 -5.30 20.30 -4.76
N HIS A 54 -5.34 19.45 -3.72
CA HIS A 54 -5.23 19.86 -2.33
C HIS A 54 -3.95 20.67 -2.05
N TRP A 55 -2.79 20.16 -2.45
CA TRP A 55 -1.51 20.83 -2.23
C TRP A 55 -1.46 22.20 -2.92
N LYS A 56 -2.00 22.27 -4.14
CA LYS A 56 -2.07 23.51 -4.89
C LYS A 56 -3.01 24.54 -4.24
N GLU A 57 -4.14 24.10 -3.71
CA GLU A 57 -5.10 24.97 -3.01
C GLU A 57 -4.51 25.52 -1.72
N GLU A 58 -3.80 24.70 -0.95
CA GLU A 58 -3.23 25.09 0.34
C GLU A 58 -1.97 25.97 0.20
N THR A 59 -1.11 25.68 -0.79
CA THR A 59 0.21 26.29 -0.88
C THR A 59 0.42 27.18 -2.11
N GLY A 60 -0.39 27.03 -3.15
CA GLY A 60 -0.19 27.63 -4.47
C GLY A 60 0.88 26.93 -5.31
N GLN A 61 1.53 25.87 -4.80
CA GLN A 61 2.59 25.13 -5.49
C GLN A 61 2.02 23.92 -6.23
N GLU A 62 2.49 23.66 -7.45
CA GLU A 62 2.16 22.43 -8.16
C GLU A 62 3.03 21.26 -7.67
N VAL A 63 2.43 20.07 -7.53
CA VAL A 63 3.16 18.83 -7.20
C VAL A 63 2.96 17.78 -8.29
N GLU A 64 4.03 17.08 -8.64
CA GLU A 64 3.98 15.86 -9.43
C GLU A 64 4.44 14.69 -8.57
N VAL A 65 3.64 13.63 -8.53
CA VAL A 65 3.96 12.41 -7.78
C VAL A 65 4.32 11.29 -8.76
N THR A 66 5.59 10.88 -8.72
CA THR A 66 6.05 9.69 -9.44
C THR A 66 5.78 8.44 -8.62
N GLN A 67 5.26 7.39 -9.25
CA GLN A 67 4.94 6.12 -8.61
C GLN A 67 5.86 4.98 -9.04
N SER A 68 6.32 4.19 -8.07
CA SER A 68 6.93 2.89 -8.32
C SER A 68 6.11 1.80 -7.62
N HIS A 69 5.78 0.74 -8.33
CA HIS A 69 5.01 -0.37 -7.79
C HIS A 69 5.70 -1.72 -8.05
N GLY A 70 5.65 -2.60 -7.08
CA GLY A 70 6.23 -3.95 -7.16
C GLY A 70 5.93 -4.78 -5.91
N GLY A 71 6.56 -5.92 -5.76
CA GLY A 71 6.51 -6.66 -4.51
C GLY A 71 7.10 -5.83 -3.37
N SER A 72 6.40 -5.71 -2.24
CA SER A 72 6.73 -4.78 -1.15
C SER A 72 8.17 -4.94 -0.64
N GLY A 73 8.60 -6.16 -0.30
CA GLY A 73 9.97 -6.41 0.15
C GLY A 73 11.03 -6.08 -0.92
N LYS A 74 10.70 -6.26 -2.21
CA LYS A 74 11.58 -5.84 -3.30
C LYS A 74 11.68 -4.33 -3.37
N GLN A 75 10.56 -3.61 -3.26
CA GLN A 75 10.52 -2.16 -3.25
C GLN A 75 11.32 -1.58 -2.07
N ALA A 76 11.17 -2.14 -0.86
CA ALA A 76 11.97 -1.77 0.30
C ALA A 76 13.47 -1.90 0.03
N LEU A 77 13.89 -3.02 -0.54
CA LEU A 77 15.30 -3.25 -0.89
C LEU A 77 15.82 -2.30 -1.97
N GLU A 78 15.01 -1.92 -2.95
CA GLU A 78 15.40 -0.94 -3.96
C GLU A 78 15.63 0.44 -3.34
N VAL A 79 14.78 0.87 -2.39
CA VAL A 79 14.97 2.11 -1.63
C VAL A 79 16.22 2.01 -0.75
N ALA A 80 16.40 0.94 0.01
CA ALA A 80 17.57 0.71 0.85
C ALA A 80 18.89 0.70 0.03
N ASN A 81 18.83 0.32 -1.26
CA ASN A 81 19.95 0.31 -2.18
C ASN A 81 20.09 1.59 -3.03
N GLY A 82 19.34 2.64 -2.75
CA GLY A 82 19.54 3.96 -3.31
C GLY A 82 18.50 4.44 -4.33
N LEU A 83 17.33 3.79 -4.45
CA LEU A 83 16.19 4.38 -5.14
C LEU A 83 15.69 5.57 -4.29
N GLU A 84 15.81 6.78 -4.80
CA GLU A 84 15.43 8.01 -4.09
C GLU A 84 13.88 8.15 -4.02
N ALA A 85 13.28 7.58 -2.98
CA ALA A 85 11.87 7.74 -2.64
C ALA A 85 11.70 8.86 -1.62
N ASP A 86 10.72 9.74 -1.80
CA ASP A 86 10.34 10.74 -0.79
C ASP A 86 9.47 10.10 0.30
N VAL A 87 8.62 9.16 -0.10
CA VAL A 87 7.78 8.37 0.80
C VAL A 87 7.76 6.91 0.37
N VAL A 88 7.58 6.03 1.34
CA VAL A 88 7.27 4.62 1.11
C VAL A 88 5.88 4.32 1.63
N THR A 89 5.12 3.51 0.87
CA THR A 89 3.78 3.05 1.23
C THR A 89 3.74 1.55 0.96
N LEU A 90 4.18 0.76 1.95
CA LEU A 90 4.51 -0.66 1.79
C LEU A 90 3.44 -1.57 2.42
N ALA A 91 3.47 -2.85 2.09
CA ALA A 91 2.45 -3.79 2.51
C ALA A 91 2.49 -4.12 4.01
N LEU A 92 3.58 -3.83 4.70
CA LEU A 92 3.78 -4.19 6.10
C LEU A 92 4.97 -3.44 6.72
N GLU A 93 4.90 -3.28 8.03
CA GLU A 93 5.89 -2.62 8.88
C GLU A 93 7.31 -3.14 8.65
N TYR A 94 7.53 -4.45 8.62
CA TYR A 94 8.86 -5.05 8.45
C TYR A 94 9.58 -4.59 7.17
N ASP A 95 8.83 -4.33 6.10
CA ASP A 95 9.42 -3.82 4.86
C ASP A 95 9.82 -2.35 4.99
N VAL A 96 9.11 -1.54 5.81
CA VAL A 96 9.51 -0.16 6.16
C VAL A 96 10.73 -0.18 7.08
N ASN A 97 10.76 -1.07 8.09
CA ASN A 97 11.90 -1.26 8.99
C ASN A 97 13.19 -1.59 8.21
N ALA A 98 13.10 -2.30 7.09
CA ALA A 98 14.27 -2.55 6.24
C ALA A 98 14.86 -1.27 5.61
N VAL A 99 14.05 -0.22 5.41
CA VAL A 99 14.51 1.10 4.95
C VAL A 99 15.05 1.92 6.12
N GLU A 100 14.44 1.81 7.31
CA GLU A 100 14.95 2.37 8.58
C GLU A 100 16.32 1.79 8.92
N ASP A 101 16.50 0.46 8.88
CA ASP A 101 17.76 -0.26 9.10
C ASP A 101 18.88 0.20 8.16
N ALA A 102 18.53 0.64 6.96
CA ALA A 102 19.47 1.25 6.02
C ALA A 102 19.85 2.71 6.40
N GLY A 103 19.27 3.27 7.47
CA GLY A 103 19.51 4.63 7.96
C GLY A 103 18.87 5.72 7.08
N LEU A 104 17.80 5.41 6.36
CA LEU A 104 17.11 6.33 5.45
C LEU A 104 15.85 6.94 6.06
N ILE A 105 15.27 6.27 7.05
CA ILE A 105 14.10 6.70 7.84
C ILE A 105 14.57 6.85 9.29
N GLU A 106 14.06 7.82 10.02
CA GLU A 106 14.37 8.05 11.43
C GLU A 106 13.63 7.06 12.34
N ASP A 107 14.24 6.75 13.50
CA ASP A 107 13.63 5.90 14.54
C ASP A 107 12.27 6.46 14.99
N GLY A 108 11.28 5.59 15.14
CA GLY A 108 9.96 5.98 15.63
C GLY A 108 8.95 6.39 14.53
N TRP A 109 9.29 6.16 13.27
CA TRP A 109 8.41 6.44 12.12
C TRP A 109 6.99 5.87 12.27
N ILE A 110 6.84 4.76 13.00
CA ILE A 110 5.54 4.09 13.17
C ILE A 110 4.53 4.95 13.96
N ASP A 111 5.03 5.82 14.82
CA ASP A 111 4.22 6.74 15.65
C ASP A 111 3.99 8.11 14.98
N GLU A 112 4.53 8.34 13.78
CA GLU A 112 4.41 9.64 13.10
C GLU A 112 2.99 9.92 12.58
N PHE A 113 2.29 8.88 12.14
CA PHE A 113 0.94 8.99 11.61
C PHE A 113 -0.05 8.12 12.41
N PRO A 114 -1.36 8.42 12.36
CA PRO A 114 -2.35 7.65 13.10
C PRO A 114 -2.35 6.15 12.77
N ASN A 115 -2.83 5.33 13.73
CA ASN A 115 -3.02 3.87 13.56
C ASN A 115 -1.72 3.14 13.20
N ASP A 116 -0.63 3.44 13.90
CA ASP A 116 0.70 2.86 13.65
C ASP A 116 1.13 3.09 12.18
N SER A 117 0.97 4.34 11.72
CA SER A 117 1.26 4.78 10.34
C SER A 117 0.58 3.91 9.27
N SER A 118 -0.66 3.45 9.57
CA SER A 118 -1.48 2.63 8.66
C SER A 118 -2.79 3.35 8.29
N PRO A 119 -2.85 4.01 7.12
CA PRO A 119 -3.99 4.85 6.75
C PRO A 119 -5.24 4.06 6.32
N TYR A 120 -5.08 2.84 5.92
CA TYR A 120 -6.12 1.90 5.52
C TYR A 120 -5.69 0.47 5.80
N THR A 121 -6.64 -0.46 5.78
CA THR A 121 -6.37 -1.88 6.01
C THR A 121 -6.96 -2.74 4.91
N SER A 122 -6.68 -4.02 4.94
CA SER A 122 -7.29 -5.02 4.07
C SER A 122 -7.37 -6.36 4.81
N THR A 123 -7.86 -7.37 4.13
CA THR A 123 -7.82 -8.75 4.62
C THR A 123 -7.60 -9.71 3.46
N ILE A 124 -7.44 -10.99 3.79
CA ILE A 124 -7.20 -12.03 2.81
C ILE A 124 -8.50 -12.79 2.53
N VAL A 125 -8.83 -12.93 1.26
CA VAL A 125 -10.00 -13.65 0.75
C VAL A 125 -9.58 -14.64 -0.34
N PHE A 126 -10.51 -15.45 -0.80
CA PHE A 126 -10.32 -16.33 -1.95
C PHE A 126 -11.09 -15.78 -3.15
N LEU A 127 -10.40 -15.61 -4.26
CA LEU A 127 -11.03 -15.40 -5.55
C LEU A 127 -11.16 -16.77 -6.24
N VAL A 128 -12.39 -17.16 -6.57
CA VAL A 128 -12.67 -18.45 -7.21
C VAL A 128 -13.39 -18.26 -8.54
N ARG A 129 -13.38 -19.30 -9.39
CA ARG A 129 -14.12 -19.31 -10.64
C ARG A 129 -15.62 -19.19 -10.37
N LYS A 130 -16.36 -18.53 -11.25
CA LYS A 130 -17.82 -18.32 -11.11
C LYS A 130 -18.56 -19.63 -10.89
N GLY A 131 -19.48 -19.62 -9.92
CA GLY A 131 -20.22 -20.80 -9.50
C GLY A 131 -19.41 -21.77 -8.65
N ASN A 132 -18.19 -21.40 -8.26
CA ASN A 132 -17.34 -22.13 -7.34
C ASN A 132 -17.29 -23.66 -7.60
N PRO A 133 -16.81 -24.09 -8.76
CA PRO A 133 -16.91 -25.51 -9.19
C PRO A 133 -16.17 -26.49 -8.28
N LYS A 134 -15.18 -26.01 -7.50
CA LYS A 134 -14.45 -26.80 -6.50
C LYS A 134 -15.11 -26.80 -5.11
N GLY A 135 -16.15 -25.99 -4.92
CA GLY A 135 -16.85 -25.86 -3.64
C GLY A 135 -15.98 -25.35 -2.51
N ILE A 136 -15.07 -24.41 -2.81
CA ILE A 136 -14.13 -23.81 -1.85
C ILE A 136 -14.92 -22.88 -0.93
N LYS A 137 -14.79 -23.11 0.39
CA LYS A 137 -15.46 -22.32 1.43
C LYS A 137 -14.50 -21.84 2.51
N ASN A 138 -13.41 -22.57 2.71
CA ASN A 138 -12.47 -22.29 3.79
C ASN A 138 -11.07 -22.81 3.44
N TRP A 139 -10.09 -22.51 4.29
CA TRP A 139 -8.69 -22.90 4.12
C TRP A 139 -8.45 -24.40 3.95
N ASP A 140 -9.25 -25.25 4.62
CA ASP A 140 -9.15 -26.71 4.51
C ASP A 140 -9.59 -27.26 3.15
N ASP A 141 -10.33 -26.47 2.36
CA ASP A 141 -10.62 -26.84 0.99
C ASP A 141 -9.40 -26.67 0.06
N LEU A 142 -8.46 -25.80 0.42
CA LEU A 142 -7.26 -25.52 -0.39
C LEU A 142 -6.21 -26.64 -0.33
N ILE A 143 -6.31 -27.57 0.64
CA ILE A 143 -5.40 -28.70 0.77
C ILE A 143 -5.91 -29.98 0.09
N LYS A 144 -7.04 -29.93 -0.62
CA LYS A 144 -7.56 -31.04 -1.41
C LYS A 144 -6.69 -31.29 -2.64
N GLU A 145 -6.40 -32.56 -2.95
CA GLU A 145 -5.47 -32.95 -4.02
C GLU A 145 -5.87 -32.43 -5.45
N ASP A 146 -7.15 -32.11 -5.65
CA ASP A 146 -7.67 -31.67 -6.93
C ASP A 146 -7.87 -30.15 -7.03
N VAL A 147 -7.34 -29.38 -6.08
CA VAL A 147 -7.44 -27.91 -6.03
C VAL A 147 -6.09 -27.28 -6.37
N GLY A 148 -6.06 -26.53 -7.48
CA GLY A 148 -4.89 -25.72 -7.86
C GLY A 148 -4.95 -24.35 -7.22
N VAL A 149 -3.95 -23.99 -6.41
CA VAL A 149 -3.84 -22.72 -5.69
C VAL A 149 -2.88 -21.78 -6.41
N ILE A 150 -3.23 -20.50 -6.47
CA ILE A 150 -2.33 -19.42 -6.89
C ILE A 150 -2.13 -18.48 -5.70
N THR A 151 -0.89 -18.13 -5.42
CA THR A 151 -0.50 -17.15 -4.40
C THR A 151 0.90 -16.61 -4.71
N PRO A 152 1.23 -15.36 -4.35
CA PRO A 152 2.60 -14.87 -4.54
C PRO A 152 3.57 -15.49 -3.53
N ASN A 153 4.88 -15.27 -3.78
CA ASN A 153 5.96 -15.82 -2.98
C ASN A 153 6.21 -14.96 -1.71
N PRO A 154 6.11 -15.49 -0.50
CA PRO A 154 6.35 -14.73 0.73
C PRO A 154 7.80 -14.28 0.93
N LYS A 155 8.76 -14.81 0.17
CA LYS A 155 10.16 -14.32 0.17
C LYS A 155 10.33 -12.98 -0.56
N THR A 156 9.40 -12.62 -1.46
CA THR A 156 9.51 -11.40 -2.29
C THR A 156 8.31 -10.46 -2.16
N SER A 157 7.17 -10.97 -1.73
CA SER A 157 5.91 -10.26 -1.64
C SER A 157 5.44 -10.11 -0.19
N GLY A 158 5.33 -8.88 0.29
CA GLY A 158 4.70 -8.60 1.59
C GLY A 158 3.26 -9.07 1.64
N GLY A 159 2.51 -8.91 0.53
CA GLY A 159 1.14 -9.44 0.42
C GLY A 159 1.06 -10.95 0.65
N ALA A 160 2.04 -11.70 0.15
CA ALA A 160 2.11 -13.14 0.34
C ALA A 160 2.40 -13.54 1.80
N ARG A 161 3.12 -12.72 2.56
CA ARG A 161 3.32 -12.97 4.00
C ARG A 161 2.01 -12.91 4.76
N TRP A 162 1.15 -11.95 4.45
CA TRP A 162 -0.21 -11.89 5.00
C TRP A 162 -1.05 -13.11 4.61
N ASN A 163 -0.99 -13.57 3.35
CA ASN A 163 -1.68 -14.78 2.90
C ASN A 163 -1.25 -16.01 3.71
N TYR A 164 0.05 -16.17 3.90
CA TYR A 164 0.63 -17.28 4.67
C TYR A 164 0.19 -17.23 6.15
N LEU A 165 0.29 -16.06 6.78
CA LEU A 165 -0.08 -15.89 8.19
C LEU A 165 -1.57 -16.11 8.42
N ALA A 166 -2.44 -15.71 7.50
CA ALA A 166 -3.87 -16.01 7.56
C ALA A 166 -4.15 -17.52 7.52
N ALA A 167 -3.48 -18.25 6.63
CA ALA A 167 -3.58 -19.71 6.56
C ALA A 167 -3.04 -20.37 7.84
N TRP A 168 -1.92 -19.86 8.37
CA TRP A 168 -1.35 -20.33 9.62
C TRP A 168 -2.32 -20.14 10.81
N ALA A 169 -2.92 -18.95 10.94
CA ALA A 169 -3.89 -18.66 12.00
C ALA A 169 -5.10 -19.60 11.98
N TYR A 170 -5.60 -19.91 10.78
CA TYR A 170 -6.66 -20.92 10.64
C TYR A 170 -6.20 -22.28 11.13
N ALA A 171 -5.03 -22.74 10.69
CA ALA A 171 -4.49 -24.04 11.08
C ALA A 171 -4.19 -24.11 12.60
N ASP A 172 -3.63 -23.05 13.17
CA ASP A 172 -3.38 -22.93 14.62
C ASP A 172 -4.66 -23.15 15.43
N LYS A 173 -5.72 -22.44 15.08
CA LYS A 173 -7.03 -22.61 15.72
C LYS A 173 -7.61 -24.00 15.50
N GLN A 174 -7.49 -24.56 14.30
CA GLN A 174 -8.00 -25.88 13.96
C GLN A 174 -7.29 -27.00 14.72
N PHE A 175 -5.99 -26.85 14.95
CA PHE A 175 -5.16 -27.88 15.61
C PHE A 175 -4.77 -27.54 17.05
N ASN A 176 -5.34 -26.45 17.63
CA ASN A 176 -5.11 -26.03 19.02
C ASN A 176 -3.62 -25.86 19.36
N GLY A 177 -2.84 -25.23 18.48
CA GLY A 177 -1.42 -24.95 18.68
C GLY A 177 -0.47 -26.13 18.44
N ASP A 178 -0.93 -27.23 17.85
CA ASP A 178 -0.07 -28.37 17.48
C ASP A 178 0.79 -28.01 16.26
N GLU A 179 2.01 -27.53 16.50
CA GLU A 179 2.91 -27.04 15.46
C GLU A 179 3.17 -28.04 14.33
N ASP A 180 3.31 -29.33 14.62
CA ASP A 180 3.58 -30.34 13.59
C ASP A 180 2.40 -30.46 12.63
N LYS A 181 1.17 -30.40 13.16
CA LYS A 181 -0.04 -30.42 12.33
C LYS A 181 -0.25 -29.13 11.55
N ILE A 182 0.10 -27.99 12.14
CA ILE A 182 0.05 -26.69 11.46
C ILE A 182 1.01 -26.71 10.28
N LYS A 183 2.27 -27.09 10.49
CA LYS A 183 3.28 -27.21 9.43
C LYS A 183 2.86 -28.19 8.33
N ASP A 184 2.29 -29.35 8.69
CA ASP A 184 1.77 -30.31 7.71
C ASP A 184 0.61 -29.73 6.88
N PHE A 185 -0.28 -28.96 7.52
CA PHE A 185 -1.36 -28.25 6.82
C PHE A 185 -0.82 -27.25 5.82
N ILE A 186 0.10 -26.38 6.22
CA ILE A 186 0.69 -25.36 5.34
C ILE A 186 1.51 -26.02 4.23
N LYS A 187 2.25 -27.10 4.53
CA LYS A 187 2.96 -27.89 3.51
C LYS A 187 2.00 -28.43 2.45
N LYS A 188 0.85 -28.97 2.84
CA LYS A 188 -0.18 -29.44 1.92
C LYS A 188 -0.77 -28.31 1.08
N LEU A 189 -1.01 -27.15 1.68
CA LEU A 189 -1.48 -25.97 0.96
C LEU A 189 -0.48 -25.57 -0.13
N TYR A 190 0.79 -25.43 0.24
CA TYR A 190 1.85 -25.03 -0.72
C TYR A 190 2.19 -26.12 -1.72
N ALA A 191 1.92 -27.40 -1.44
CA ALA A 191 2.02 -28.48 -2.42
C ALA A 191 0.98 -28.35 -3.54
N ASN A 192 -0.14 -27.65 -3.30
CA ASN A 192 -1.17 -27.34 -4.29
C ASN A 192 -0.91 -26.02 -5.04
N VAL A 193 0.11 -25.26 -4.66
CA VAL A 193 0.46 -24.00 -5.33
C VAL A 193 1.09 -24.28 -6.68
N LEU A 194 0.45 -23.81 -7.74
CA LEU A 194 0.90 -24.03 -9.13
C LEU A 194 1.97 -23.04 -9.56
N VAL A 195 1.88 -21.80 -9.06
CA VAL A 195 2.80 -20.71 -9.37
C VAL A 195 3.01 -19.85 -8.14
N LEU A 196 4.26 -19.52 -7.84
CA LEU A 196 4.67 -18.52 -6.87
C LEU A 196 5.18 -17.28 -7.59
N ASP A 197 4.28 -16.35 -7.88
CA ASP A 197 4.63 -15.08 -8.52
C ASP A 197 5.40 -14.16 -7.56
N SER A 198 6.22 -13.25 -8.10
CA SER A 198 7.05 -12.35 -7.30
C SER A 198 6.27 -11.29 -6.51
N GLY A 199 5.00 -11.04 -6.85
CA GLY A 199 4.13 -10.05 -6.23
C GLY A 199 2.65 -10.38 -6.44
N ALA A 200 1.76 -9.68 -5.72
CA ALA A 200 0.33 -9.92 -5.73
C ALA A 200 -0.29 -9.74 -7.13
N ARG A 201 0.08 -8.68 -7.86
CA ARG A 201 -0.41 -8.45 -9.22
C ARG A 201 -0.01 -9.55 -10.20
N GLY A 202 1.19 -10.12 -10.06
CA GLY A 202 1.62 -11.28 -10.84
C GLY A 202 0.72 -12.50 -10.59
N ALA A 203 0.39 -12.78 -9.33
CA ALA A 203 -0.51 -13.86 -8.97
C ALA A 203 -1.95 -13.64 -9.51
N THR A 204 -2.44 -12.39 -9.45
CA THR A 204 -3.72 -12.02 -10.07
C THR A 204 -3.68 -12.26 -11.59
N THR A 205 -2.63 -11.83 -12.28
CA THR A 205 -2.45 -12.09 -13.71
C THR A 205 -2.41 -13.59 -14.03
N SER A 206 -1.67 -14.39 -13.24
CA SER A 206 -1.61 -15.85 -13.43
C SER A 206 -2.98 -16.49 -13.27
N PHE A 207 -3.78 -16.07 -12.31
CA PHE A 207 -5.13 -16.59 -12.09
C PHE A 207 -6.15 -16.03 -13.09
N VAL A 208 -6.25 -14.69 -13.20
CA VAL A 208 -7.32 -14.03 -13.96
C VAL A 208 -7.06 -14.09 -15.46
N GLU A 209 -5.88 -13.64 -15.92
CA GLU A 209 -5.60 -13.49 -17.34
C GLU A 209 -5.10 -14.80 -17.96
N ASN A 210 -4.25 -15.54 -17.26
CA ASN A 210 -3.68 -16.78 -17.77
C ASN A 210 -4.54 -18.02 -17.45
N GLY A 211 -5.62 -17.86 -16.67
CA GLY A 211 -6.58 -18.93 -16.39
C GLY A 211 -6.04 -20.08 -15.56
N GLN A 212 -4.94 -19.87 -14.80
CA GLN A 212 -4.31 -20.91 -13.99
C GLN A 212 -5.01 -21.08 -12.65
N GLY A 213 -5.02 -22.29 -12.14
CA GLY A 213 -5.55 -22.64 -10.82
C GLY A 213 -7.08 -22.56 -10.69
N ASP A 214 -7.55 -23.00 -9.54
CA ASP A 214 -8.96 -23.02 -9.18
C ASP A 214 -9.31 -21.90 -8.17
N VAL A 215 -8.29 -21.45 -7.41
CA VAL A 215 -8.42 -20.42 -6.37
C VAL A 215 -7.16 -19.55 -6.33
N LEU A 216 -7.35 -18.24 -6.19
CA LEU A 216 -6.32 -17.28 -5.83
C LEU A 216 -6.51 -16.88 -4.38
N ILE A 217 -5.48 -17.03 -3.55
CA ILE A 217 -5.41 -16.40 -2.24
C ILE A 217 -5.01 -14.96 -2.48
N ALA A 218 -5.94 -14.03 -2.26
CA ALA A 218 -5.81 -12.64 -2.66
C ALA A 218 -6.06 -11.68 -1.50
N TRP A 219 -5.50 -10.49 -1.62
CA TRP A 219 -5.98 -9.34 -0.88
C TRP A 219 -7.39 -8.99 -1.35
N GLU A 220 -8.20 -8.51 -0.41
CA GLU A 220 -9.61 -8.20 -0.63
C GLU A 220 -9.82 -7.22 -1.79
N ASN A 221 -9.01 -6.15 -1.87
CA ASN A 221 -9.09 -5.18 -2.95
C ASN A 221 -8.79 -5.80 -4.34
N GLU A 222 -7.77 -6.64 -4.47
CA GLU A 222 -7.45 -7.32 -5.74
C GLU A 222 -8.59 -8.26 -6.18
N ALA A 223 -9.25 -8.92 -5.23
CA ALA A 223 -10.38 -9.78 -5.51
C ALA A 223 -11.59 -8.98 -5.99
N TYR A 224 -11.91 -7.85 -5.35
CA TYR A 224 -13.00 -6.98 -5.76
C TYR A 224 -12.77 -6.34 -7.13
N LEU A 225 -11.55 -5.84 -7.41
CA LEU A 225 -11.19 -5.31 -8.72
C LEU A 225 -11.35 -6.39 -9.80
N SER A 226 -10.91 -7.63 -9.52
CA SER A 226 -11.08 -8.74 -10.47
C SER A 226 -12.54 -9.07 -10.74
N VAL A 227 -13.42 -9.04 -9.72
CA VAL A 227 -14.87 -9.25 -9.92
C VAL A 227 -15.51 -8.07 -10.62
N GLN A 228 -15.06 -6.85 -10.38
CA GLN A 228 -15.54 -5.65 -11.08
C GLN A 228 -15.24 -5.74 -12.59
N ASP A 229 -14.02 -6.14 -12.94
CA ASP A 229 -13.59 -6.24 -14.34
C ASP A 229 -14.19 -7.46 -15.05
N TYR A 230 -14.40 -8.56 -14.31
CA TYR A 230 -14.89 -9.85 -14.85
C TYR A 230 -16.03 -10.44 -13.99
N PRO A 231 -17.21 -9.77 -13.93
CA PRO A 231 -18.29 -10.14 -13.00
C PRO A 231 -18.93 -11.50 -13.28
N ASP A 232 -18.80 -12.00 -14.51
CA ASP A 232 -19.35 -13.29 -14.94
C ASP A 232 -18.35 -14.45 -14.79
N ASP A 233 -17.08 -14.17 -14.47
CA ASP A 233 -16.01 -15.17 -14.45
C ASP A 233 -15.54 -15.55 -13.04
N TYR A 234 -15.73 -14.65 -12.05
CA TYR A 234 -15.20 -14.83 -10.69
C TYR A 234 -16.22 -14.52 -9.62
N GLU A 235 -15.95 -15.04 -8.43
CA GLU A 235 -16.67 -14.68 -7.19
C GLU A 235 -15.71 -14.75 -5.99
N ILE A 236 -16.03 -14.00 -4.94
CA ILE A 236 -15.22 -13.92 -3.73
C ILE A 236 -15.78 -14.87 -2.68
N VAL A 237 -14.90 -15.56 -1.99
CA VAL A 237 -15.21 -16.39 -0.82
C VAL A 237 -14.42 -15.85 0.37
N THR A 238 -15.09 -15.39 1.41
CA THR A 238 -14.48 -14.98 2.67
C THR A 238 -14.27 -16.20 3.56
N PRO A 239 -13.03 -16.51 3.97
CA PRO A 239 -12.77 -17.64 4.88
C PRO A 239 -13.26 -17.33 6.31
N SER A 240 -13.44 -18.36 7.13
CA SER A 240 -13.92 -18.23 8.52
C SER A 240 -12.94 -17.49 9.44
N ILE A 241 -11.67 -17.46 9.09
CA ILE A 241 -10.60 -16.73 9.76
C ILE A 241 -9.73 -16.11 8.68
N SER A 242 -9.38 -14.85 8.87
CA SER A 242 -8.40 -14.14 8.07
C SER A 242 -7.49 -13.29 8.96
N ILE A 243 -6.74 -12.37 8.39
CA ILE A 243 -5.81 -11.50 9.11
C ILE A 243 -6.09 -10.05 8.76
N LEU A 244 -5.98 -9.16 9.74
CA LEU A 244 -5.99 -7.72 9.50
C LEU A 244 -4.65 -7.33 8.88
N ALA A 245 -4.66 -7.11 7.57
CA ALA A 245 -3.48 -6.63 6.86
C ALA A 245 -3.38 -5.11 7.00
N GLN A 246 -2.28 -4.64 7.57
CA GLN A 246 -2.00 -3.22 7.87
C GLN A 246 -0.81 -2.74 7.04
N PRO A 247 -1.06 -2.14 5.86
CA PRO A 247 -0.02 -1.46 5.11
C PRO A 247 0.54 -0.29 5.90
N SER A 248 1.83 -0.08 5.82
CA SER A 248 2.52 0.95 6.58
C SER A 248 3.12 2.01 5.66
N VAL A 249 3.08 3.27 6.10
CA VAL A 249 3.59 4.41 5.35
C VAL A 249 4.64 5.17 6.16
N ALA A 250 5.67 5.69 5.49
CA ALA A 250 6.68 6.50 6.15
C ALA A 250 7.32 7.51 5.18
N VAL A 251 7.77 8.64 5.72
CA VAL A 251 8.64 9.60 5.04
C VAL A 251 10.06 9.03 5.00
N VAL A 252 10.74 9.17 3.88
CA VAL A 252 12.16 8.78 3.75
C VAL A 252 13.04 9.98 4.08
N ASP A 253 13.35 10.16 5.35
CA ASP A 253 13.97 11.37 5.92
C ASP A 253 15.21 11.85 5.17
N SER A 254 16.14 10.93 4.92
CA SER A 254 17.39 11.23 4.24
C SER A 254 17.21 11.79 2.82
N VAL A 255 16.11 11.39 2.14
CA VAL A 255 15.80 11.83 0.78
C VAL A 255 15.09 13.18 0.81
N VAL A 256 14.05 13.33 1.64
CA VAL A 256 13.28 14.58 1.71
C VAL A 256 14.11 15.74 2.22
N ASP A 257 15.05 15.51 3.15
CA ASP A 257 15.97 16.53 3.64
C ASP A 257 16.97 16.97 2.56
N LYS A 258 17.48 16.01 1.80
CA LYS A 258 18.38 16.29 0.67
C LYS A 258 17.69 17.04 -0.45
N LYS A 259 16.43 16.71 -0.75
CA LYS A 259 15.62 17.27 -1.83
C LYS A 259 14.91 18.58 -1.43
N GLY A 260 14.70 18.81 -0.12
CA GLY A 260 13.85 19.90 0.39
C GLY A 260 12.35 19.66 0.17
N THR A 261 11.93 18.40 0.16
CA THR A 261 10.55 17.97 -0.11
C THR A 261 9.80 17.50 1.14
N ARG A 262 10.37 17.70 2.34
CA ARG A 262 9.79 17.22 3.61
C ARG A 262 8.35 17.66 3.82
N ASP A 263 8.04 18.94 3.62
CA ASP A 263 6.70 19.47 3.89
C ASP A 263 5.65 18.79 3.00
N VAL A 264 5.91 18.69 1.70
CA VAL A 264 4.98 18.06 0.74
C VAL A 264 4.90 16.55 0.95
N ALA A 265 6.00 15.87 1.29
CA ALA A 265 6.01 14.44 1.55
C ALA A 265 5.25 14.08 2.84
N THR A 266 5.43 14.88 3.90
CA THR A 266 4.70 14.72 5.16
C THR A 266 3.20 14.96 4.95
N GLU A 267 2.82 16.03 4.24
CA GLU A 267 1.41 16.29 3.93
C GLU A 267 0.82 15.22 3.02
N TYR A 268 1.60 14.69 2.08
CA TYR A 268 1.16 13.56 1.24
C TYR A 268 0.73 12.35 2.07
N LEU A 269 1.42 12.03 3.16
CA LEU A 269 1.02 10.94 4.05
C LEU A 269 -0.07 11.34 5.03
N ASN A 270 -0.07 12.58 5.55
CA ASN A 270 -1.15 13.09 6.42
C ASN A 270 -2.50 13.08 5.72
N TYR A 271 -2.55 13.50 4.47
CA TYR A 271 -3.80 13.65 3.73
C TYR A 271 -4.48 12.30 3.46
N LEU A 272 -3.75 11.17 3.51
CA LEU A 272 -4.32 9.81 3.46
C LEU A 272 -5.34 9.53 4.58
N TYR A 273 -5.30 10.30 5.68
CA TYR A 273 -6.23 10.17 6.81
C TYR A 273 -7.40 11.15 6.74
N SER A 274 -7.49 12.00 5.72
CA SER A 274 -8.63 12.89 5.50
C SER A 274 -9.89 12.09 5.15
N ASP A 275 -11.06 12.61 5.48
CA ASP A 275 -12.33 11.96 5.16
C ASP A 275 -12.52 11.70 3.66
N GLU A 276 -11.99 12.58 2.81
CA GLU A 276 -12.04 12.44 1.36
C GLU A 276 -11.21 11.23 0.91
N GLU A 277 -9.97 11.14 1.39
CA GLU A 277 -9.07 10.06 1.01
C GLU A 277 -9.46 8.71 1.60
N GLN A 278 -10.02 8.69 2.79
CA GLN A 278 -10.59 7.49 3.38
C GLN A 278 -11.72 6.91 2.51
N ARG A 279 -12.52 7.77 1.84
CA ARG A 279 -13.53 7.31 0.86
C ARG A 279 -12.89 6.84 -0.44
N ILE A 280 -11.83 7.48 -0.92
CA ILE A 280 -11.07 7.00 -2.08
C ILE A 280 -10.47 5.63 -1.79
N ALA A 281 -9.95 5.41 -0.58
CA ALA A 281 -9.48 4.09 -0.15
C ALA A 281 -10.62 3.05 -0.20
N GLY A 282 -11.81 3.39 0.35
CA GLY A 282 -13.01 2.54 0.31
C GLY A 282 -13.48 2.23 -1.12
N ASP A 283 -13.49 3.22 -2.00
CA ASP A 283 -13.87 3.08 -3.41
C ASP A 283 -12.89 2.20 -4.20
N ASN A 284 -11.63 2.10 -3.72
CA ASN A 284 -10.60 1.19 -4.24
C ASN A 284 -10.51 -0.13 -3.44
N TYR A 285 -11.55 -0.45 -2.68
CA TYR A 285 -11.68 -1.68 -1.91
C TYR A 285 -10.63 -1.89 -0.82
N TYR A 286 -10.04 -0.81 -0.29
CA TYR A 286 -9.34 -0.83 0.98
C TYR A 286 -10.29 -0.46 2.11
N ARG A 287 -10.14 -1.08 3.25
CA ARG A 287 -10.95 -0.79 4.44
C ARG A 287 -10.44 0.52 5.06
N PRO A 288 -11.24 1.61 5.06
CA PRO A 288 -10.86 2.85 5.74
C PRO A 288 -10.47 2.61 7.19
N SER A 289 -9.43 3.30 7.66
CA SER A 289 -9.06 3.28 9.08
C SER A 289 -10.00 4.12 9.95
N ASN A 290 -10.74 5.05 9.34
CA ASN A 290 -11.83 5.78 9.98
C ASN A 290 -13.07 4.87 10.07
N GLU A 291 -13.41 4.45 11.30
CA GLU A 291 -14.52 3.52 11.55
C GLU A 291 -15.89 4.02 11.07
N ASP A 292 -16.13 5.32 11.08
CA ASP A 292 -17.41 5.88 10.64
C ASP A 292 -17.52 5.82 9.10
N ILE A 293 -16.43 6.08 8.40
CA ILE A 293 -16.36 5.92 6.93
C ILE A 293 -16.38 4.44 6.55
N LEU A 294 -15.69 3.56 7.30
CA LEU A 294 -15.74 2.12 7.04
C LEU A 294 -17.17 1.57 7.06
N LYS A 295 -18.03 2.09 7.94
CA LYS A 295 -19.46 1.71 8.01
C LYS A 295 -20.25 2.09 6.74
N GLU A 296 -19.81 3.10 5.99
CA GLU A 296 -20.41 3.48 4.71
C GLU A 296 -20.24 2.35 3.66
N TYR A 297 -19.23 1.48 3.85
CA TYR A 297 -18.89 0.36 2.97
C TYR A 297 -19.35 -1.02 3.50
N ALA A 298 -20.28 -1.06 4.46
CA ALA A 298 -20.75 -2.31 5.06
C ALA A 298 -21.46 -3.25 4.04
N ASP A 299 -21.97 -2.72 2.93
CA ASP A 299 -22.52 -3.52 1.84
C ASP A 299 -21.43 -4.15 0.94
N THR A 300 -20.20 -3.63 1.03
CA THR A 300 -19.04 -4.11 0.27
C THR A 300 -18.23 -5.09 1.08
N PHE A 301 -17.85 -4.71 2.30
CA PHE A 301 -16.98 -5.51 3.15
C PHE A 301 -17.75 -6.37 4.14
N ASP A 302 -17.33 -7.62 4.32
CA ASP A 302 -17.76 -8.42 5.46
C ASP A 302 -17.05 -7.88 6.73
N LEU A 303 -17.78 -7.12 7.53
CA LEU A 303 -17.26 -6.53 8.76
C LEU A 303 -17.27 -7.51 9.95
N ASP A 304 -17.93 -8.66 9.81
CA ASP A 304 -18.05 -9.69 10.85
C ASP A 304 -16.97 -10.79 10.71
N VAL A 305 -16.08 -10.69 9.69
CA VAL A 305 -15.01 -11.67 9.51
C VAL A 305 -14.09 -11.73 10.73
N ASN A 306 -13.75 -12.94 11.16
CA ASN A 306 -12.85 -13.14 12.30
C ASN A 306 -11.39 -12.89 11.87
N LEU A 307 -10.86 -11.74 12.26
CA LEU A 307 -9.51 -11.29 11.93
C LEU A 307 -8.57 -11.52 13.13
N VAL A 308 -7.46 -12.21 12.89
CA VAL A 308 -6.28 -12.13 13.77
C VAL A 308 -5.43 -10.92 13.36
N THR A 309 -4.50 -10.51 14.21
CA THR A 309 -3.57 -9.43 13.95
C THR A 309 -2.14 -9.93 13.92
N ILE A 310 -1.19 -9.10 13.54
CA ILE A 310 0.24 -9.45 13.59
C ILE A 310 0.71 -9.66 15.03
N ASP A 311 0.05 -9.08 16.02
CA ASP A 311 0.35 -9.26 17.44
C ASP A 311 0.12 -10.70 17.91
N ASP A 312 -0.82 -11.42 17.30
CA ASP A 312 -1.05 -12.84 17.56
C ASP A 312 0.19 -13.71 17.18
N PHE A 313 1.07 -13.18 16.35
CA PHE A 313 2.35 -13.76 15.94
C PHE A 313 3.56 -13.19 16.71
N GLY A 314 3.33 -12.28 17.67
CA GLY A 314 4.36 -11.59 18.43
C GLY A 314 5.00 -10.40 17.71
N GLY A 315 4.32 -9.81 16.74
CA GLY A 315 4.78 -8.71 15.91
C GLY A 315 5.57 -9.16 14.69
N TRP A 316 5.90 -8.20 13.80
CA TRP A 316 6.56 -8.51 12.53
C TRP A 316 7.95 -9.11 12.68
N ASP A 317 8.77 -8.64 13.62
CA ASP A 317 10.12 -9.16 13.83
C ASP A 317 10.09 -10.65 14.17
N LYS A 318 9.17 -11.03 15.08
CA LYS A 318 9.01 -12.44 15.47
C LYS A 318 8.43 -13.28 14.36
N ALA A 319 7.44 -12.78 13.64
CA ALA A 319 6.85 -13.46 12.49
C ALA A 319 7.89 -13.67 11.38
N GLN A 320 8.71 -12.66 11.09
CA GLN A 320 9.79 -12.75 10.11
C GLN A 320 10.86 -13.78 10.52
N GLU A 321 11.36 -13.69 11.76
CA GLU A 321 12.36 -14.62 12.30
C GLU A 321 11.86 -16.06 12.22
N THR A 322 10.61 -16.28 12.60
CA THR A 322 10.04 -17.63 12.70
C THR A 322 9.71 -18.22 11.34
N HIS A 323 9.06 -17.43 10.48
CA HIS A 323 8.42 -17.97 9.28
C HIS A 323 9.18 -17.68 7.99
N PHE A 324 9.79 -16.49 7.83
CA PHE A 324 10.24 -16.00 6.53
C PHE A 324 11.74 -15.77 6.41
N ALA A 325 12.49 -15.75 7.53
CA ALA A 325 13.95 -15.68 7.50
C ALA A 325 14.53 -16.91 6.79
N ASP A 326 15.78 -16.82 6.36
CA ASP A 326 16.50 -17.95 5.76
C ASP A 326 16.56 -19.12 6.75
N GLY A 327 16.08 -20.28 6.31
CA GLY A 327 15.90 -21.46 7.15
C GLY A 327 14.68 -21.41 8.09
N GLY A 328 13.85 -20.39 7.99
CA GLY A 328 12.58 -20.28 8.69
C GLY A 328 11.58 -21.36 8.29
N VAL A 329 10.39 -21.33 8.90
CA VAL A 329 9.38 -22.40 8.68
C VAL A 329 9.00 -22.53 7.22
N PHE A 330 8.88 -21.42 6.48
CA PHE A 330 8.52 -21.46 5.07
C PHE A 330 9.55 -22.25 4.24
N ASP A 331 10.85 -22.02 4.46
CA ASP A 331 11.91 -22.77 3.76
C ASP A 331 11.93 -24.25 4.11
N GLN A 332 11.50 -24.61 5.35
CA GLN A 332 11.45 -26.01 5.79
C GLN A 332 10.29 -26.80 5.18
N ILE A 333 9.19 -26.13 4.84
CA ILE A 333 7.97 -26.78 4.33
C ILE A 333 7.85 -26.71 2.81
N TYR A 334 8.44 -25.69 2.18
CA TYR A 334 8.45 -25.50 0.74
C TYR A 334 9.81 -25.91 0.17
N GLU A 335 9.86 -27.09 -0.42
CA GLU A 335 10.99 -27.57 -1.22
C GLU A 335 10.65 -27.37 -2.70
N GLU A 336 11.46 -26.60 -3.41
CA GLU A 336 11.34 -26.41 -4.86
C GLU A 336 11.52 -27.71 -5.66
#